data_71b11c82b2e29924efd800acc489edfa
#
_entry.id   71b11c82b2e29924efd800acc489edfa
#
_cell.length_a   1.000
_cell.length_b   1.000
_cell.length_c   1.000
_cell.angle_alpha   90.00
_cell.angle_beta   90.00
_cell.angle_gamma   90.00
#
_symmetry.space_group_name_H-M   'P 1'
#
loop_
_entity.id
_entity.type
_entity.pdbx_description
1 polymer ?
#
loop_
_entity_poly.entity_id
_entity_poly.type
_entity_poly.pdbx_seq_one_letter_code
_entity_poly.pdbx_strand_id
1 'polypeptide(L)'
;MGKWQRSLYQPVLPLGKDGKRVTGSAEHIALSRKAAGEGMVLVKNENDTLPLAKGTKVALFGKGTIDYVKGGGGSGDVTVEYIRNFYEGMKIKEAEGEVSLFHELPEFYEKNVKEQYAAGAVPGMTREPEVPDELVQKAKAYTDTAIITICRFSGEGWDRKCPVSYTHLRAHE
;
A
#
# COMPACT_ATOMS: atom_id res chain seq x y z
N MET A 1 -18.51 41.54 4.64
CA MET A 1 -18.34 40.07 4.56
C MET A 1 -17.23 39.67 5.50
N GLY A 2 -17.55 39.06 6.64
CA GLY A 2 -16.54 38.55 7.56
C GLY A 2 -15.71 37.49 6.88
N LYS A 3 -14.40 37.68 6.87
CA LYS A 3 -13.50 36.62 6.42
C LYS A 3 -13.65 35.43 7.37
N TRP A 4 -14.06 34.28 6.85
CA TRP A 4 -14.06 33.06 7.61
C TRP A 4 -12.65 32.82 8.20
N GLN A 5 -12.55 32.85 9.51
CA GLN A 5 -11.31 32.47 10.16
C GLN A 5 -11.31 30.97 10.32
N ARG A 6 -10.51 30.28 9.53
CA ARG A 6 -10.35 28.83 9.57
C ARG A 6 -10.12 28.28 10.98
N SER A 7 -9.48 29.05 11.83
CA SER A 7 -9.20 28.70 13.22
C SER A 7 -10.45 28.50 14.09
N LEU A 8 -11.60 29.09 13.73
CA LEU A 8 -12.86 28.92 14.47
C LEU A 8 -13.57 27.60 14.15
N TYR A 9 -13.22 26.95 13.04
CA TYR A 9 -13.92 25.75 12.56
C TYR A 9 -12.98 24.54 12.44
N GLN A 10 -11.69 24.72 12.65
CA GLN A 10 -10.80 23.57 12.75
C GLN A 10 -10.98 22.92 14.13
N PRO A 11 -11.16 21.59 14.17
CA PRO A 11 -11.11 20.89 15.45
C PRO A 11 -9.81 21.28 16.14
N VAL A 12 -9.90 21.65 17.40
CA VAL A 12 -8.72 21.92 18.23
C VAL A 12 -7.92 20.61 18.24
N LEU A 13 -6.82 20.61 17.51
CA LEU A 13 -5.91 19.47 17.55
C LEU A 13 -5.37 19.37 18.98
N PRO A 14 -5.44 18.19 19.62
CA PRO A 14 -4.93 18.05 20.97
C PRO A 14 -3.44 18.42 20.98
N LEU A 15 -3.12 19.39 21.81
CA LEU A 15 -1.74 19.79 22.07
C LEU A 15 -1.28 19.15 23.37
N GLY A 16 -0.03 18.71 23.40
CA GLY A 16 0.62 18.29 24.62
C GLY A 16 0.85 19.47 25.57
N LYS A 17 1.27 19.18 26.79
CA LYS A 17 1.60 20.20 27.80
C LYS A 17 2.71 21.16 27.35
N ASP A 18 3.51 20.74 26.38
CA ASP A 18 4.57 21.50 25.73
C ASP A 18 4.10 22.33 24.53
N GLY A 19 2.79 22.35 24.25
CA GLY A 19 2.19 23.05 23.12
C GLY A 19 2.41 22.41 21.76
N LYS A 20 3.01 21.21 21.69
CA LYS A 20 3.22 20.48 20.43
C LYS A 20 2.03 19.60 20.09
N ARG A 21 1.88 19.29 18.81
CA ARG A 21 0.87 18.33 18.34
C ARG A 21 1.11 16.94 18.97
N VAL A 22 0.08 16.41 19.60
CA VAL A 22 0.09 15.02 20.11
C VAL A 22 -0.26 14.04 19.00
N THR A 23 -1.18 14.42 18.08
CA THR A 23 -1.58 13.60 16.96
C THR A 23 -0.44 13.44 15.96
N GLY A 24 -0.08 12.21 15.62
CA GLY A 24 1.04 11.92 14.74
C GLY A 24 2.41 12.02 15.44
N SER A 25 2.46 12.02 16.77
CA SER A 25 3.71 11.87 17.50
C SER A 25 4.40 10.54 17.20
N ALA A 26 5.69 10.44 17.47
CA ALA A 26 6.46 9.21 17.26
C ALA A 26 5.82 7.99 17.97
N GLU A 27 5.28 8.22 19.17
CA GLU A 27 4.59 7.18 19.94
C GLU A 27 3.29 6.74 19.27
N HIS A 28 2.48 7.69 18.73
CA HIS A 28 1.26 7.36 18.01
C HIS A 28 1.55 6.65 16.69
N ILE A 29 2.61 7.03 15.99
CA ILE A 29 3.04 6.34 14.75
C ILE A 29 3.49 4.91 15.09
N ALA A 30 4.25 4.72 16.16
CA ALA A 30 4.67 3.39 16.62
C ALA A 30 3.47 2.53 17.04
N LEU A 31 2.50 3.11 17.75
CA LEU A 31 1.26 2.43 18.14
C LEU A 31 0.43 2.04 16.92
N SER A 32 0.27 2.94 15.95
CA SER A 32 -0.45 2.66 14.69
C SER A 32 0.21 1.52 13.91
N ARG A 33 1.55 1.51 13.83
CA ARG A 33 2.29 0.41 13.21
C ARG A 33 2.07 -0.91 13.94
N LYS A 34 2.11 -0.91 15.26
CA LYS A 34 1.83 -2.10 16.07
C LYS A 34 0.41 -2.61 15.83
N ALA A 35 -0.58 -1.71 15.88
CA ALA A 35 -1.97 -2.06 15.64
C ALA A 35 -2.19 -2.64 14.23
N ALA A 36 -1.52 -2.09 13.21
CA ALA A 36 -1.57 -2.65 11.86
C ALA A 36 -1.00 -4.07 11.80
N GLY A 37 0.13 -4.33 12.48
CA GLY A 37 0.70 -5.68 12.58
C GLY A 37 -0.21 -6.67 13.28
N GLU A 38 -0.82 -6.26 14.40
CA GLU A 38 -1.79 -7.09 15.15
C GLU A 38 -3.09 -7.36 14.36
N GLY A 39 -3.44 -6.46 13.42
CA GLY A 39 -4.61 -6.61 12.55
C GLY A 39 -4.37 -7.49 11.33
N MET A 40 -3.14 -7.92 11.06
CA MET A 40 -2.85 -8.82 9.94
C MET A 40 -3.27 -10.26 10.27
N VAL A 41 -3.97 -10.90 9.34
CA VAL A 41 -4.40 -12.28 9.49
C VAL A 41 -3.70 -13.15 8.46
N LEU A 42 -2.96 -14.16 8.94
CA LEU A 42 -2.37 -15.18 8.10
C LEU A 42 -3.43 -16.24 7.79
N VAL A 43 -4.03 -16.16 6.60
CA VAL A 43 -5.15 -17.02 6.21
C VAL A 43 -4.67 -18.43 5.86
N LYS A 44 -3.46 -18.53 5.30
CA LYS A 44 -2.90 -19.80 4.83
C LYS A 44 -1.37 -19.74 4.89
N ASN A 45 -0.74 -20.78 5.40
CA ASN A 45 0.72 -20.95 5.39
C ASN A 45 1.05 -22.42 5.19
N GLU A 46 1.30 -22.81 3.96
CA GLU A 46 1.67 -24.18 3.62
C GLU A 46 3.18 -24.32 3.52
N ASN A 47 3.70 -25.46 3.97
CA ASN A 47 5.14 -25.77 3.96
C ASN A 47 6.02 -24.71 4.65
N ASP A 48 5.48 -24.03 5.68
CA ASP A 48 6.20 -23.01 6.43
C ASP A 48 6.81 -21.91 5.53
N THR A 49 6.08 -21.52 4.48
CA THR A 49 6.51 -20.48 3.53
C THR A 49 6.78 -19.15 4.23
N LEU A 50 6.03 -18.86 5.29
CA LEU A 50 6.22 -17.67 6.15
C LEU A 50 6.57 -18.09 7.59
N PRO A 51 7.44 -17.35 8.27
CA PRO A 51 8.15 -16.16 7.79
C PRO A 51 9.23 -16.50 6.76
N LEU A 52 9.52 -15.56 5.85
CA LEU A 52 10.62 -15.72 4.90
C LEU A 52 11.94 -15.80 5.65
N ALA A 53 12.84 -16.68 5.20
CA ALA A 53 14.19 -16.75 5.73
C ALA A 53 14.94 -15.44 5.45
N LYS A 54 15.84 -15.07 6.36
CA LYS A 54 16.66 -13.87 6.19
C LYS A 54 17.48 -13.93 4.91
N GLY A 55 17.48 -12.83 4.17
CA GLY A 55 18.17 -12.71 2.88
C GLY A 55 17.46 -13.37 1.70
N THR A 56 16.21 -13.84 1.89
CA THR A 56 15.42 -14.40 0.78
C THR A 56 15.31 -13.40 -0.36
N LYS A 57 15.61 -13.86 -1.57
CA LYS A 57 15.35 -13.10 -2.79
C LYS A 57 13.87 -13.10 -3.08
N VAL A 58 13.31 -11.95 -3.45
CA VAL A 58 11.86 -11.77 -3.64
C VAL A 58 11.57 -10.96 -4.89
N ALA A 59 10.58 -11.38 -5.67
CA ALA A 59 9.98 -10.61 -6.76
C ALA A 59 8.61 -10.07 -6.33
N LEU A 60 8.37 -8.78 -6.53
CA LEU A 60 7.13 -8.10 -6.13
C LEU A 60 6.23 -7.89 -7.34
N PHE A 61 5.08 -8.53 -7.37
CA PHE A 61 4.09 -8.44 -8.43
C PHE A 61 2.84 -7.67 -7.98
N GLY A 62 2.17 -7.09 -8.95
CA GLY A 62 0.92 -6.37 -8.78
C GLY A 62 1.11 -4.87 -8.54
N LYS A 63 0.23 -4.08 -9.15
CA LYS A 63 0.24 -2.60 -9.01
C LYS A 63 0.10 -2.14 -7.56
N GLY A 64 -0.55 -2.93 -6.72
CA GLY A 64 -0.68 -2.66 -5.29
C GLY A 64 0.66 -2.51 -4.56
N THR A 65 1.75 -2.98 -5.17
CA THR A 65 3.11 -2.72 -4.71
C THR A 65 3.42 -1.22 -4.66
N ILE A 66 2.88 -0.44 -5.59
CA ILE A 66 3.09 1.00 -5.76
C ILE A 66 1.81 1.79 -5.47
N ASP A 67 0.70 1.44 -6.14
CA ASP A 67 -0.59 2.12 -6.00
C ASP A 67 -1.39 1.54 -4.84
N TYR A 68 -0.93 1.86 -3.63
CA TYR A 68 -1.56 1.44 -2.38
C TYR A 68 -2.39 2.58 -1.79
N VAL A 69 -3.62 2.27 -1.40
CA VAL A 69 -4.54 3.26 -0.83
C VAL A 69 -4.34 3.32 0.69
N LYS A 70 -3.95 4.48 1.18
CA LYS A 70 -3.70 4.72 2.61
C LYS A 70 -4.97 4.70 3.48
N GLY A 71 -6.13 4.85 2.88
CA GLY A 71 -7.42 4.89 3.57
C GLY A 71 -8.58 4.94 2.59
N GLY A 72 -9.80 4.94 3.10
CA GLY A 72 -11.01 5.10 2.28
C GLY A 72 -11.07 6.46 1.61
N GLY A 73 -11.82 6.58 0.50
CA GLY A 73 -12.12 7.87 -0.13
C GLY A 73 -13.07 8.71 0.72
N GLY A 74 -13.32 9.95 0.30
CA GLY A 74 -14.21 10.87 1.00
C GLY A 74 -13.66 11.34 2.34
N SER A 75 -14.46 11.32 3.38
CA SER A 75 -14.10 11.78 4.73
C SER A 75 -12.97 10.97 5.38
N GLY A 76 -12.75 9.74 4.94
CA GLY A 76 -11.64 8.88 5.40
C GLY A 76 -10.29 9.20 4.74
N ASP A 77 -10.24 10.07 3.74
CA ASP A 77 -9.01 10.46 3.05
C ASP A 77 -8.30 11.63 3.78
N VAL A 78 -7.78 11.34 4.95
CA VAL A 78 -7.10 12.32 5.79
C VAL A 78 -5.72 12.70 5.24
N THR A 79 -5.34 13.96 5.44
CA THR A 79 -3.99 14.44 5.14
C THR A 79 -3.00 13.86 6.14
N VAL A 80 -1.95 13.27 5.63
CA VAL A 80 -0.86 12.65 6.41
C VAL A 80 0.47 13.30 6.06
N GLU A 81 1.44 13.20 6.95
CA GLU A 81 2.78 13.75 6.74
C GLU A 81 3.54 13.02 5.64
N TYR A 82 3.38 11.69 5.59
CA TYR A 82 3.95 10.84 4.55
C TYR A 82 3.06 9.63 4.28
N ILE A 83 3.20 9.06 3.11
CA ILE A 83 2.60 7.79 2.72
C ILE A 83 3.74 6.84 2.40
N ARG A 84 3.62 5.60 2.83
CA ARG A 84 4.58 4.55 2.51
C ARG A 84 3.86 3.39 1.84
N ASN A 85 4.20 3.13 0.60
CA ASN A 85 3.68 1.98 -0.12
C ASN A 85 4.43 0.69 0.25
N PHE A 86 3.97 -0.45 -0.30
CA PHE A 86 4.56 -1.74 0.01
C PHE A 86 6.03 -1.85 -0.43
N TYR A 87 6.35 -1.34 -1.62
CA TYR A 87 7.73 -1.35 -2.14
C TYR A 87 8.69 -0.55 -1.26
N GLU A 88 8.27 0.62 -0.79
CA GLU A 88 9.07 1.42 0.14
C GLU A 88 9.31 0.70 1.47
N GLY A 89 8.30 -0.01 1.95
CA GLY A 89 8.44 -0.87 3.13
C GLY A 89 9.44 -2.00 2.90
N MET A 90 9.38 -2.65 1.74
CA MET A 90 10.28 -3.74 1.38
C MET A 90 11.74 -3.26 1.16
N LYS A 91 11.94 -2.06 0.60
CA LYS A 91 13.29 -1.45 0.51
C LYS A 91 13.93 -1.23 1.89
N ILE A 92 13.12 -0.90 2.91
CA ILE A 92 13.64 -0.80 4.29
C ILE A 92 14.09 -2.19 4.77
N LYS A 93 13.31 -3.22 4.50
CA LYS A 93 13.67 -4.60 4.86
C LYS A 93 14.91 -5.09 4.12
N GLU A 94 15.09 -4.68 2.88
CA GLU A 94 16.31 -4.94 2.13
C GLU A 94 17.54 -4.24 2.73
N ALA A 95 17.41 -2.97 3.11
CA ALA A 95 18.48 -2.23 3.78
C ALA A 95 18.84 -2.83 5.16
N GLU A 96 17.89 -3.47 5.84
CA GLU A 96 18.10 -4.23 7.07
C GLU A 96 18.70 -5.63 6.80
N GLY A 97 18.87 -6.03 5.53
CA GLY A 97 19.40 -7.34 5.13
C GLY A 97 18.43 -8.50 5.34
N GLU A 98 17.14 -8.21 5.50
CA GLU A 98 16.11 -9.23 5.71
C GLU A 98 15.68 -9.91 4.41
N VAL A 99 15.68 -9.16 3.29
CA VAL A 99 15.32 -9.64 1.95
C VAL A 99 16.26 -9.06 0.90
N SER A 100 16.21 -9.58 -0.33
CA SER A 100 16.84 -9.01 -1.51
C SER A 100 15.82 -8.90 -2.62
N LEU A 101 15.62 -7.71 -3.20
CA LEU A 101 14.53 -7.43 -4.11
C LEU A 101 14.93 -7.48 -5.58
N PHE A 102 14.05 -8.01 -6.41
CA PHE A 102 14.11 -7.83 -7.85
C PHE A 102 13.46 -6.50 -8.21
N HIS A 103 14.26 -5.45 -8.39
CA HIS A 103 13.78 -4.06 -8.51
C HIS A 103 13.08 -3.74 -9.83
N GLU A 104 13.41 -4.41 -10.93
CA GLU A 104 12.84 -4.11 -12.24
C GLU A 104 11.30 -4.19 -12.29
N LEU A 105 10.68 -5.08 -11.50
CA LEU A 105 9.22 -5.18 -11.44
C LEU A 105 8.55 -3.98 -10.74
N PRO A 106 8.93 -3.60 -9.51
CA PRO A 106 8.38 -2.38 -8.90
C PRO A 106 8.64 -1.11 -9.72
N GLU A 107 9.80 -0.99 -10.36
CA GLU A 107 10.11 0.15 -11.24
C GLU A 107 9.20 0.19 -12.47
N PHE A 108 8.91 -0.97 -13.05
CA PHE A 108 7.92 -1.10 -14.14
C PHE A 108 6.53 -0.64 -13.68
N TYR A 109 6.05 -1.10 -12.52
CA TYR A 109 4.77 -0.67 -11.96
C TYR A 109 4.76 0.81 -11.62
N GLU A 110 5.84 1.34 -11.05
CA GLU A 110 5.95 2.75 -10.68
C GLU A 110 5.83 3.66 -11.92
N LYS A 111 6.51 3.32 -13.00
CA LYS A 111 6.41 4.03 -14.28
C LYS A 111 4.97 4.01 -14.80
N ASN A 112 4.36 2.83 -14.86
CA ASN A 112 3.00 2.67 -15.36
C ASN A 112 1.96 3.43 -14.51
N VAL A 113 2.05 3.36 -13.20
CA VAL A 113 1.17 4.08 -12.27
C VAL A 113 1.33 5.60 -12.44
N LYS A 114 2.55 6.10 -12.59
CA LYS A 114 2.81 7.52 -12.85
C LYS A 114 2.20 7.99 -14.18
N GLU A 115 2.30 7.19 -15.23
CA GLU A 115 1.68 7.48 -16.53
C GLU A 115 0.15 7.54 -16.43
N GLN A 116 -0.46 6.60 -15.70
CA GLN A 116 -1.91 6.59 -15.46
C GLN A 116 -2.36 7.80 -14.63
N TYR A 117 -1.61 8.19 -13.61
CA TYR A 117 -1.91 9.41 -12.85
C TYR A 117 -1.80 10.67 -13.70
N ALA A 118 -0.78 10.77 -14.55
CA ALA A 118 -0.64 11.88 -15.51
C ALA A 118 -1.82 11.93 -16.50
N ALA A 119 -2.42 10.78 -16.80
CA ALA A 119 -3.64 10.67 -17.60
C ALA A 119 -4.94 10.90 -16.83
N GLY A 120 -4.88 11.25 -15.55
CA GLY A 120 -6.03 11.60 -14.70
C GLY A 120 -6.60 10.46 -13.87
N ALA A 121 -5.91 9.32 -13.77
CA ALA A 121 -6.32 8.29 -12.80
C ALA A 121 -6.16 8.80 -11.37
N VAL A 122 -7.03 8.35 -10.48
CA VAL A 122 -6.94 8.65 -9.05
C VAL A 122 -6.32 7.47 -8.29
N PRO A 123 -5.74 7.70 -7.09
CA PRO A 123 -5.16 6.65 -6.27
C PRO A 123 -6.10 5.46 -6.05
N GLY A 124 -5.58 4.25 -6.22
CA GLY A 124 -6.34 3.01 -6.11
C GLY A 124 -7.16 2.62 -7.35
N MET A 125 -7.35 3.54 -8.30
CA MET A 125 -8.17 3.34 -9.52
C MET A 125 -7.34 3.06 -10.76
N THR A 126 -6.01 3.02 -10.66
CA THR A 126 -5.17 2.62 -11.78
C THR A 126 -5.48 1.17 -12.17
N ARG A 127 -5.29 0.87 -13.44
CA ARG A 127 -5.46 -0.50 -13.96
C ARG A 127 -4.18 -1.29 -13.75
N GLU A 128 -4.32 -2.59 -13.53
CA GLU A 128 -3.20 -3.52 -13.53
C GLU A 128 -2.58 -3.54 -14.94
N PRO A 129 -1.27 -3.20 -15.09
CA PRO A 129 -0.62 -3.32 -16.37
C PRO A 129 -0.28 -4.78 -16.69
N GLU A 130 -0.30 -5.12 -17.95
CA GLU A 130 0.24 -6.38 -18.43
C GLU A 130 1.77 -6.37 -18.28
N VAL A 131 2.30 -7.35 -17.55
CA VAL A 131 3.74 -7.46 -17.33
C VAL A 131 4.37 -8.15 -18.53
N PRO A 132 5.40 -7.57 -19.18
CA PRO A 132 6.07 -8.21 -20.30
C PRO A 132 6.66 -9.58 -19.93
N ASP A 133 6.50 -10.57 -20.80
CA ASP A 133 7.03 -11.92 -20.58
C ASP A 133 8.52 -11.94 -20.27
N GLU A 134 9.30 -11.08 -20.94
CA GLU A 134 10.73 -10.95 -20.68
C GLU A 134 11.01 -10.58 -19.21
N LEU A 135 10.22 -9.64 -18.65
CA LEU A 135 10.38 -9.21 -17.27
C LEU A 135 9.98 -10.32 -16.29
N VAL A 136 8.94 -11.09 -16.62
CA VAL A 136 8.55 -12.27 -15.84
C VAL A 136 9.66 -13.33 -15.85
N GLN A 137 10.28 -13.60 -17.00
CA GLN A 137 11.38 -14.55 -17.10
C GLN A 137 12.62 -14.10 -16.31
N LYS A 138 12.93 -12.80 -16.34
CA LYS A 138 14.02 -12.24 -15.52
C LYS A 138 13.73 -12.41 -14.01
N ALA A 139 12.51 -12.12 -13.58
CA ALA A 139 12.10 -12.30 -12.18
C ALA A 139 12.22 -13.78 -11.77
N LYS A 140 11.76 -14.70 -12.61
CA LYS A 140 11.88 -16.15 -12.38
C LYS A 140 13.34 -16.63 -12.33
N ALA A 141 14.20 -16.05 -13.14
CA ALA A 141 15.63 -16.37 -13.09
C ALA A 141 16.32 -15.82 -11.82
N TYR A 142 15.77 -14.75 -11.25
CA TYR A 142 16.29 -14.15 -10.02
C TYR A 142 15.88 -14.91 -8.75
N THR A 143 14.61 -15.35 -8.68
CA THR A 143 14.03 -15.97 -7.47
C THR A 143 12.84 -16.88 -7.76
N ASP A 144 12.63 -17.86 -6.88
CA ASP A 144 11.43 -18.72 -6.84
C ASP A 144 10.36 -18.17 -5.87
N THR A 145 10.62 -17.03 -5.21
CA THR A 145 9.71 -16.44 -4.24
C THR A 145 9.07 -15.19 -4.82
N ALA A 146 7.75 -15.20 -4.97
CA ALA A 146 6.97 -14.06 -5.43
C ALA A 146 6.00 -13.59 -4.34
N ILE A 147 5.89 -12.26 -4.16
CA ILE A 147 4.82 -11.63 -3.38
C ILE A 147 3.91 -10.93 -4.36
N ILE A 148 2.64 -11.31 -4.37
CA ILE A 148 1.63 -10.72 -5.26
C ILE A 148 0.74 -9.81 -4.43
N THR A 149 0.75 -8.52 -4.75
CA THR A 149 -0.08 -7.52 -4.09
C THR A 149 -1.39 -7.34 -4.85
N ILE A 150 -2.51 -7.35 -4.12
CA ILE A 150 -3.83 -7.09 -4.68
C ILE A 150 -4.42 -5.87 -3.98
N CYS A 151 -4.59 -4.78 -4.73
CA CYS A 151 -5.25 -3.59 -4.25
C CYS A 151 -6.69 -3.55 -4.77
N ARG A 152 -7.66 -3.55 -3.86
CA ARG A 152 -9.08 -3.35 -4.17
C ARG A 152 -9.59 -2.22 -3.33
N PHE A 153 -10.22 -1.27 -3.99
CA PHE A 153 -10.67 -0.04 -3.37
C PHE A 153 -12.11 0.28 -3.77
N SER A 154 -12.89 0.70 -2.81
CA SER A 154 -14.16 1.40 -2.94
C SER A 154 -14.14 2.59 -2.00
N GLY A 155 -14.90 3.62 -2.28
CA GLY A 155 -14.89 4.86 -1.52
C GLY A 155 -16.28 5.35 -1.17
N GLU A 156 -16.32 6.43 -0.40
CA GLU A 156 -17.57 7.10 -0.07
C GLU A 156 -18.27 7.61 -1.34
N GLY A 157 -19.52 7.22 -1.54
CA GLY A 157 -20.32 7.63 -2.69
C GLY A 157 -20.09 6.84 -3.98
N TRP A 158 -19.24 5.83 -3.99
CA TRP A 158 -19.05 4.94 -5.13
C TRP A 158 -18.62 3.53 -4.69
N ASP A 159 -18.91 2.56 -5.53
CA ASP A 159 -18.55 1.16 -5.29
C ASP A 159 -18.04 0.50 -6.56
N ARG A 160 -17.49 -0.68 -6.41
CA ARG A 160 -17.00 -1.49 -7.52
C ARG A 160 -18.19 -2.07 -8.27
N LYS A 161 -18.11 -2.08 -9.61
CA LYS A 161 -19.16 -2.68 -10.44
C LYS A 161 -19.19 -4.20 -10.25
N CYS A 162 -20.37 -4.74 -9.93
CA CYS A 162 -20.67 -6.14 -10.03
C CYS A 162 -20.90 -6.50 -11.53
N PRO A 163 -20.42 -7.62 -12.09
CA PRO A 163 -19.92 -8.85 -11.47
C PRO A 163 -18.40 -8.93 -11.40
N VAL A 164 -17.68 -7.84 -11.55
CA VAL A 164 -16.21 -7.83 -11.60
C VAL A 164 -15.59 -8.01 -10.20
N SER A 165 -16.36 -8.39 -9.17
CA SER A 165 -15.77 -8.70 -7.89
C SER A 165 -15.24 -10.13 -7.88
N TYR A 166 -13.95 -10.29 -7.75
CA TYR A 166 -13.29 -11.58 -7.50
C TYR A 166 -13.86 -12.33 -6.29
N THR A 167 -14.67 -11.71 -5.47
CA THR A 167 -15.40 -12.37 -4.39
C THR A 167 -16.38 -13.41 -4.90
N HIS A 168 -16.97 -13.21 -6.09
CA HIS A 168 -17.83 -14.20 -6.71
C HIS A 168 -17.06 -15.36 -7.39
N LEU A 169 -15.85 -15.11 -7.88
CA LEU A 169 -15.05 -16.14 -8.54
C LEU A 169 -14.41 -17.11 -7.54
N ARG A 170 -14.17 -16.68 -6.30
CA ARG A 170 -13.61 -17.55 -5.24
C ARG A 170 -14.64 -18.29 -4.40
N ALA A 171 -15.91 -17.97 -4.53
CA ALA A 171 -16.96 -18.71 -3.83
C ALA A 171 -17.31 -20.05 -4.49
N HIS A 172 -16.71 -20.33 -5.66
CA HIS A 172 -16.97 -21.53 -6.46
C HIS A 172 -15.70 -22.41 -6.69
N GLU A 173 -14.56 -22.02 -6.15
CA GLU A 173 -13.35 -22.85 -6.05
C GLU A 173 -13.17 -23.40 -4.63
#